data_6fb4f577f2c11dfa2804ba9d0a58bedb
#
_entry.id   6fb4f577f2c11dfa2804ba9d0a58bedb
#
_cell.length_a   1.000
_cell.length_b   1.000
_cell.length_c   1.000
_cell.angle_alpha   90.00
_cell.angle_beta   90.00
_cell.angle_gamma   90.00
#
_symmetry.space_group_name_H-M   'P 1'
#
loop_
_entity.id
_entity.type
_entity.pdbx_description
1 polymer ?
#
loop_
_entity_poly.entity_id
_entity_poly.type
_entity_poly.pdbx_seq_one_letter_code
_entity_poly.pdbx_strand_id
1 'polypeptide(L)'
;MNIAITGSSGFIGSVLTNYLIESGETVTRLTRQNINARSNIRTVTGDLVNDVSGLADFVKNASVIYHCAGEVKRDDLMYDLHVSGTRNLLRVVHDEIVRTGKPIHWVQLSSTGAYGVQRNNLRSTVAIDETFSPKPENIYEITKTISDELVVNLAQIQPLFTYTIVRPSIVIGDGMPNSSFYQMTEIVRKKLFFYIGSKNFTATYVHVEDVVRLLVLCSKSTRAIGQTFIISNDCLMSDLISSIAKAHGVSRPKLVVPEFLVRGIVKILPSFIPFPLTSQRVDALTRRAGYNSVHLQRTLDFQFEHPIPDIVERMIFKNVKSIS
;
A
#
# COMPACT_ATOMS: atom_id res chain seq x y z
N MET A 1 -6.69 1.02 24.07
CA MET A 1 -7.52 0.13 23.20
C MET A 1 -6.84 -1.23 23.11
N ASN A 2 -7.60 -2.33 22.95
CA ASN A 2 -6.99 -3.65 22.69
C ASN A 2 -6.81 -3.80 21.17
N ILE A 3 -5.59 -3.64 20.72
CA ILE A 3 -5.23 -3.57 19.29
C ILE A 3 -4.60 -4.88 18.86
N ALA A 4 -5.07 -5.45 17.75
CA ALA A 4 -4.48 -6.61 17.10
C ALA A 4 -3.98 -6.25 15.70
N ILE A 5 -2.77 -6.71 15.30
CA ILE A 5 -2.16 -6.40 14.00
C ILE A 5 -1.69 -7.67 13.32
N THR A 6 -2.18 -7.94 12.12
CA THR A 6 -1.56 -8.92 11.22
C THR A 6 -0.55 -8.23 10.31
N GLY A 7 0.47 -8.97 9.85
CA GLY A 7 1.51 -8.38 9.00
C GLY A 7 2.40 -7.35 9.69
N SER A 8 2.50 -7.40 11.02
CA SER A 8 3.30 -6.48 11.86
C SER A 8 4.80 -6.48 11.57
N SER A 9 5.33 -7.48 10.87
CA SER A 9 6.72 -7.56 10.42
C SER A 9 6.92 -7.07 8.96
N GLY A 10 5.84 -6.80 8.25
CA GLY A 10 5.87 -6.23 6.90
C GLY A 10 6.23 -4.75 6.90
N PHE A 11 6.46 -4.17 5.72
CA PHE A 11 6.88 -2.77 5.58
C PHE A 11 5.92 -1.79 6.28
N ILE A 12 4.65 -1.76 5.90
CA ILE A 12 3.67 -0.83 6.50
C ILE A 12 3.33 -1.26 7.93
N GLY A 13 3.12 -2.57 8.16
CA GLY A 13 2.72 -3.09 9.46
C GLY A 13 3.78 -2.88 10.55
N SER A 14 5.07 -2.89 10.22
CA SER A 14 6.13 -2.60 11.21
C SER A 14 6.16 -1.13 11.60
N VAL A 15 5.99 -0.21 10.65
CA VAL A 15 5.90 1.22 10.94
C VAL A 15 4.66 1.53 11.78
N LEU A 16 3.49 0.93 11.45
CA LEU A 16 2.28 1.04 12.25
C LEU A 16 2.47 0.51 13.67
N THR A 17 3.11 -0.66 13.82
CA THR A 17 3.35 -1.26 15.13
C THR A 17 4.24 -0.36 16.00
N ASN A 18 5.32 0.17 15.44
CA ASN A 18 6.21 1.09 16.16
C ASN A 18 5.48 2.38 16.53
N TYR A 19 4.73 2.98 15.62
CA TYR A 19 3.95 4.19 15.87
C TYR A 19 2.97 4.02 17.05
N LEU A 20 2.25 2.89 17.09
CA LEU A 20 1.29 2.59 18.16
C LEU A 20 1.99 2.40 19.50
N ILE A 21 3.13 1.72 19.53
CA ILE A 21 3.93 1.52 20.77
C ILE A 21 4.47 2.86 21.28
N GLU A 22 5.02 3.68 20.40
CA GLU A 22 5.52 5.02 20.74
C GLU A 22 4.40 5.94 21.24
N SER A 23 3.16 5.71 20.78
CA SER A 23 1.96 6.38 21.29
C SER A 23 1.42 5.79 22.61
N GLY A 24 2.11 4.82 23.21
CA GLY A 24 1.74 4.21 24.51
C GLY A 24 0.69 3.09 24.41
N GLU A 25 0.33 2.64 23.21
CA GLU A 25 -0.65 1.58 23.02
C GLU A 25 -0.01 0.19 23.23
N THR A 26 -0.81 -0.76 23.71
CA THR A 26 -0.43 -2.17 23.78
C THR A 26 -0.97 -2.89 22.55
N VAL A 27 -0.09 -3.63 21.87
CA VAL A 27 -0.40 -4.28 20.59
C VAL A 27 -0.27 -5.80 20.71
N THR A 28 -1.27 -6.53 20.24
CA THR A 28 -1.17 -7.98 19.99
C THR A 28 -0.78 -8.19 18.54
N ARG A 29 0.35 -8.85 18.27
CA ARG A 29 0.78 -9.22 16.91
C ARG A 29 0.62 -10.71 16.66
N LEU A 30 0.21 -11.05 15.45
CA LEU A 30 0.27 -12.42 14.91
C LEU A 30 1.58 -12.64 14.19
N THR A 31 2.27 -13.74 14.48
CA THR A 31 3.53 -14.10 13.82
C THR A 31 3.65 -15.61 13.64
N ARG A 32 4.31 -16.02 12.55
CA ARG A 32 4.62 -17.43 12.27
C ARG A 32 5.87 -17.93 13.02
N GLN A 33 6.65 -17.03 13.57
CA GLN A 33 7.90 -17.35 14.28
C GLN A 33 7.80 -16.95 15.74
N ASN A 34 8.40 -17.72 16.61
CA ASN A 34 8.57 -17.34 17.99
C ASN A 34 9.60 -16.20 18.08
N ILE A 35 9.13 -14.99 18.36
CA ILE A 35 9.96 -13.79 18.45
C ILE A 35 9.94 -13.32 19.90
N ASN A 36 11.10 -12.93 20.41
CA ASN A 36 11.25 -12.42 21.78
C ASN A 36 10.24 -11.33 22.11
N ALA A 37 9.67 -11.41 23.32
CA ALA A 37 8.76 -10.43 23.84
C ALA A 37 9.44 -9.05 23.93
N ARG A 38 8.70 -8.00 23.55
CA ARG A 38 9.05 -6.60 23.82
C ARG A 38 7.99 -6.03 24.76
N SER A 39 8.37 -5.08 25.58
CA SER A 39 7.40 -4.31 26.36
C SER A 39 6.32 -3.73 25.43
N ASN A 40 5.05 -3.79 25.85
CA ASN A 40 3.87 -3.32 25.11
C ASN A 40 3.53 -4.14 23.84
N ILE A 41 4.16 -5.30 23.60
CA ILE A 41 3.80 -6.22 22.51
C ILE A 41 3.47 -7.60 23.06
N ARG A 42 2.21 -7.99 22.97
CA ARG A 42 1.82 -9.38 23.10
C ARG A 42 2.04 -10.10 21.77
N THR A 43 2.76 -11.19 21.80
CA THR A 43 3.00 -12.00 20.61
C THR A 43 2.16 -13.27 20.66
N VAL A 44 1.40 -13.54 19.61
CA VAL A 44 0.67 -14.80 19.41
C VAL A 44 1.29 -15.49 18.20
N THR A 45 1.69 -16.74 18.40
CA THR A 45 2.17 -17.59 17.29
C THR A 45 0.99 -18.20 16.56
N GLY A 46 1.00 -18.15 15.25
CA GLY A 46 -0.03 -18.68 14.36
C GLY A 46 0.17 -18.20 12.93
N ASP A 47 -0.58 -18.77 12.03
CA ASP A 47 -0.60 -18.43 10.61
C ASP A 47 -2.05 -18.25 10.15
N LEU A 48 -2.27 -17.32 9.23
CA LEU A 48 -3.62 -17.05 8.71
C LEU A 48 -4.16 -18.20 7.85
N VAL A 49 -3.27 -19.02 7.29
CA VAL A 49 -3.60 -20.07 6.31
C VAL A 49 -3.38 -21.46 6.88
N ASN A 50 -2.16 -21.75 7.34
CA ASN A 50 -1.73 -23.13 7.65
C ASN A 50 -1.92 -23.50 9.13
N ASP A 51 -1.81 -22.54 10.06
CA ASP A 51 -1.98 -22.76 11.49
C ASP A 51 -2.90 -21.70 12.09
N VAL A 52 -4.19 -21.97 11.99
CA VAL A 52 -5.26 -21.10 12.50
C VAL A 52 -5.51 -21.23 14.00
N SER A 53 -4.82 -22.14 14.69
CA SER A 53 -5.05 -22.44 16.12
C SER A 53 -4.84 -21.21 17.02
N GLY A 54 -3.87 -20.36 16.69
CA GLY A 54 -3.58 -19.12 17.43
C GLY A 54 -4.54 -17.95 17.15
N LEU A 55 -5.41 -18.05 16.13
CA LEU A 55 -6.24 -16.90 15.74
C LEU A 55 -7.25 -16.48 16.80
N ALA A 56 -7.83 -17.44 17.53
CA ALA A 56 -8.77 -17.15 18.62
C ALA A 56 -8.10 -16.36 19.76
N ASP A 57 -6.86 -16.74 20.12
CA ASP A 57 -6.09 -16.01 21.13
C ASP A 57 -5.60 -14.65 20.61
N PHE A 58 -5.32 -14.54 19.32
CA PHE A 58 -4.93 -13.28 18.67
C PHE A 58 -6.03 -12.24 18.72
N VAL A 59 -7.30 -12.61 18.44
CA VAL A 59 -8.45 -11.67 18.44
C VAL A 59 -9.09 -11.48 19.82
N LYS A 60 -8.68 -12.24 20.82
CA LYS A 60 -9.27 -12.23 22.16
C LYS A 60 -9.31 -10.81 22.76
N ASN A 61 -10.52 -10.35 23.06
CA ASN A 61 -10.80 -9.00 23.57
C ASN A 61 -10.31 -7.85 22.67
N ALA A 62 -10.00 -8.09 21.42
CA ALA A 62 -9.65 -7.02 20.49
C ALA A 62 -10.83 -6.06 20.33
N SER A 63 -10.54 -4.75 20.31
CA SER A 63 -11.50 -3.71 19.93
C SER A 63 -11.20 -3.16 18.53
N VAL A 64 -9.94 -3.25 18.09
CA VAL A 64 -9.46 -2.84 16.76
C VAL A 64 -8.56 -3.92 16.20
N ILE A 65 -8.77 -4.26 14.93
CA ILE A 65 -7.89 -5.16 14.18
C ILE A 65 -7.37 -4.43 12.93
N TYR A 66 -6.05 -4.25 12.83
CA TYR A 66 -5.40 -3.80 11.61
C TYR A 66 -4.96 -5.01 10.79
N HIS A 67 -5.59 -5.20 9.64
CA HIS A 67 -5.24 -6.28 8.73
C HIS A 67 -4.27 -5.79 7.66
N CYS A 68 -2.96 -5.87 7.99
CA CYS A 68 -1.86 -5.43 7.11
C CYS A 68 -1.14 -6.61 6.44
N ALA A 69 -1.55 -7.86 6.72
CA ALA A 69 -0.95 -9.02 6.08
C ALA A 69 -1.23 -9.02 4.57
N GLY A 70 -0.20 -9.33 3.79
CA GLY A 70 -0.30 -9.41 2.34
C GLY A 70 0.98 -9.94 1.71
N GLU A 71 0.87 -10.57 0.55
CA GLU A 71 1.96 -11.02 -0.30
C GLU A 71 2.00 -10.15 -1.57
N VAL A 72 3.18 -9.69 -1.97
CA VAL A 72 3.33 -8.78 -3.12
C VAL A 72 4.28 -9.31 -4.20
N LYS A 73 4.92 -10.48 -3.97
CA LYS A 73 5.96 -11.01 -4.84
C LYS A 73 5.65 -12.40 -5.39
N ARG A 74 4.95 -13.22 -4.60
CA ARG A 74 4.68 -14.62 -4.90
C ARG A 74 3.23 -14.83 -5.25
N ASP A 75 2.93 -14.82 -6.55
CA ASP A 75 1.58 -14.98 -7.09
C ASP A 75 0.90 -16.26 -6.59
N ASP A 76 1.67 -17.35 -6.43
CA ASP A 76 1.20 -18.65 -5.93
C ASP A 76 0.68 -18.63 -4.48
N LEU A 77 1.09 -17.64 -3.68
CA LEU A 77 0.66 -17.50 -2.27
C LEU A 77 -0.40 -16.41 -2.07
N MET A 78 -0.66 -15.59 -3.08
CA MET A 78 -1.55 -14.42 -2.92
C MET A 78 -2.98 -14.82 -2.60
N TYR A 79 -3.53 -15.82 -3.27
CA TYR A 79 -4.90 -16.26 -3.02
C TYR A 79 -5.06 -16.80 -1.59
N ASP A 80 -4.16 -17.67 -1.17
CA ASP A 80 -4.22 -18.26 0.16
C ASP A 80 -4.11 -17.20 1.25
N LEU A 81 -3.15 -16.29 1.14
CA LEU A 81 -2.97 -15.27 2.18
C LEU A 81 -4.06 -14.20 2.15
N HIS A 82 -4.38 -13.64 0.97
CA HIS A 82 -5.32 -12.54 0.88
C HIS A 82 -6.78 -12.97 1.05
N VAL A 83 -7.15 -14.14 0.50
CA VAL A 83 -8.54 -14.60 0.51
C VAL A 83 -8.79 -15.60 1.63
N SER A 84 -8.09 -16.74 1.61
CA SER A 84 -8.31 -17.80 2.61
C SER A 84 -7.90 -17.32 4.01
N GLY A 85 -6.76 -16.65 4.13
CA GLY A 85 -6.28 -16.08 5.40
C GLY A 85 -7.22 -15.01 5.97
N THR A 86 -7.73 -14.10 5.12
CA THR A 86 -8.73 -13.11 5.56
C THR A 86 -10.01 -13.80 6.00
N ARG A 87 -10.51 -14.79 5.24
CA ARG A 87 -11.73 -15.54 5.61
C ARG A 87 -11.57 -16.24 6.96
N ASN A 88 -10.45 -16.90 7.20
CA ASN A 88 -10.17 -17.59 8.46
C ASN A 88 -10.19 -16.60 9.63
N LEU A 89 -9.54 -15.45 9.48
CA LEU A 89 -9.51 -14.45 10.53
C LEU A 89 -10.88 -13.82 10.78
N LEU A 90 -11.64 -13.48 9.73
CA LEU A 90 -12.99 -12.93 9.85
C LEU A 90 -13.95 -13.89 10.56
N ARG A 91 -13.83 -15.21 10.32
CA ARG A 91 -14.60 -16.22 11.05
C ARG A 91 -14.33 -16.16 12.55
N VAL A 92 -13.06 -16.13 12.94
CA VAL A 92 -12.68 -16.07 14.35
C VAL A 92 -13.09 -14.74 15.00
N VAL A 93 -13.06 -13.64 14.25
CA VAL A 93 -13.58 -12.33 14.68
C VAL A 93 -15.08 -12.38 14.93
N HIS A 94 -15.83 -13.00 14.02
CA HIS A 94 -17.27 -13.22 14.20
C HIS A 94 -17.56 -14.02 15.48
N ASP A 95 -16.85 -15.14 15.67
CA ASP A 95 -17.01 -15.99 16.87
C ASP A 95 -16.68 -15.22 18.15
N GLU A 96 -15.66 -14.37 18.15
CA GLU A 96 -15.29 -13.52 19.29
C GLU A 96 -16.39 -12.49 19.61
N ILE A 97 -16.97 -11.87 18.58
CA ILE A 97 -18.10 -10.94 18.74
C ILE A 97 -19.32 -11.68 19.34
N VAL A 98 -19.67 -12.85 18.82
CA VAL A 98 -20.78 -13.66 19.33
C VAL A 98 -20.52 -14.07 20.79
N ARG A 99 -19.30 -14.47 21.10
CA ARG A 99 -18.90 -14.89 22.45
C ARG A 99 -18.97 -13.75 23.48
N THR A 100 -18.55 -12.52 23.08
CA THR A 100 -18.35 -11.40 24.01
C THR A 100 -19.47 -10.37 23.98
N GLY A 101 -20.25 -10.29 22.93
CA GLY A 101 -21.20 -9.21 22.67
C GLY A 101 -20.54 -7.83 22.51
N LYS A 102 -19.22 -7.76 22.24
CA LYS A 102 -18.47 -6.51 22.14
C LYS A 102 -18.18 -6.16 20.67
N PRO A 103 -18.24 -4.87 20.30
CA PRO A 103 -17.92 -4.45 18.94
C PRO A 103 -16.44 -4.58 18.62
N ILE A 104 -16.14 -4.91 17.37
CA ILE A 104 -14.78 -4.93 16.81
C ILE A 104 -14.76 -4.06 15.54
N HIS A 105 -13.81 -3.13 15.48
CA HIS A 105 -13.54 -2.34 14.28
C HIS A 105 -12.35 -2.91 13.50
N TRP A 106 -12.57 -3.18 12.22
CA TRP A 106 -11.57 -3.73 11.29
C TRP A 106 -11.02 -2.65 10.37
N VAL A 107 -9.71 -2.44 10.36
CA VAL A 107 -9.04 -1.54 9.43
C VAL A 107 -8.27 -2.38 8.41
N GLN A 108 -8.80 -2.40 7.19
CA GLN A 108 -8.26 -3.17 6.05
C GLN A 108 -7.22 -2.38 5.29
N LEU A 109 -5.98 -2.87 5.22
CA LEU A 109 -4.99 -2.36 4.30
C LEU A 109 -5.15 -3.04 2.93
N SER A 110 -5.76 -2.34 2.00
CA SER A 110 -6.01 -2.76 0.61
C SER A 110 -5.01 -2.11 -0.36
N SER A 111 -5.42 -1.80 -1.59
CA SER A 111 -4.60 -1.16 -2.62
C SER A 111 -5.46 -0.43 -3.65
N THR A 112 -4.96 0.68 -4.21
CA THR A 112 -5.54 1.30 -5.42
C THR A 112 -5.51 0.38 -6.65
N GLY A 113 -4.76 -0.72 -6.59
CA GLY A 113 -4.82 -1.77 -7.62
C GLY A 113 -6.22 -2.34 -7.85
N ALA A 114 -7.13 -2.26 -6.86
CA ALA A 114 -8.53 -2.64 -7.04
C ALA A 114 -9.19 -1.96 -8.25
N TYR A 115 -8.76 -0.75 -8.62
CA TYR A 115 -9.32 -0.02 -9.78
C TYR A 115 -8.71 -0.42 -11.12
N GLY A 116 -7.67 -1.25 -11.13
CA GLY A 116 -7.02 -1.74 -12.33
C GLY A 116 -6.36 -0.65 -13.18
N VAL A 117 -6.05 -0.99 -14.42
CA VAL A 117 -5.48 -0.05 -15.39
C VAL A 117 -6.60 0.63 -16.18
N GLN A 118 -6.75 1.94 -16.03
CA GLN A 118 -7.69 2.71 -16.84
C GLN A 118 -7.10 2.91 -18.24
N ARG A 119 -7.55 2.11 -19.20
CA ARG A 119 -7.08 2.11 -20.60
C ARG A 119 -7.84 3.10 -21.49
N ASN A 120 -8.32 4.18 -20.93
CA ASN A 120 -9.04 5.17 -21.73
C ASN A 120 -8.05 5.89 -22.68
N ASN A 121 -8.43 5.97 -23.95
CA ASN A 121 -7.72 6.74 -25.00
C ASN A 121 -7.78 8.26 -24.76
N LEU A 122 -7.87 8.69 -23.51
CA LEU A 122 -8.09 10.06 -23.13
C LEU A 122 -6.77 10.85 -23.23
N ARG A 123 -6.88 11.99 -23.88
CA ARG A 123 -5.79 13.00 -23.93
C ARG A 123 -5.61 13.71 -22.57
N SER A 124 -6.51 13.47 -21.60
CA SER A 124 -6.52 14.08 -20.28
C SER A 124 -6.21 13.05 -19.18
N THR A 125 -5.63 13.51 -18.09
CA THR A 125 -5.44 12.72 -16.86
C THR A 125 -6.80 12.41 -16.23
N VAL A 126 -7.07 11.13 -15.92
CA VAL A 126 -8.26 10.70 -15.17
C VAL A 126 -7.93 10.71 -13.69
N ALA A 127 -8.72 11.41 -12.89
CA ALA A 127 -8.66 11.35 -11.44
C ALA A 127 -9.59 10.23 -10.96
N ILE A 128 -9.03 9.13 -10.48
CA ILE A 128 -9.76 7.98 -9.95
C ILE A 128 -10.10 8.27 -8.49
N ASP A 129 -11.36 8.12 -8.12
CA ASP A 129 -11.86 8.21 -6.75
C ASP A 129 -12.62 6.93 -6.35
N GLU A 130 -13.15 6.92 -5.14
CA GLU A 130 -13.83 5.75 -4.55
C GLU A 130 -15.15 5.39 -5.24
N THR A 131 -15.71 6.27 -6.08
CA THR A 131 -16.93 6.01 -6.85
C THR A 131 -16.69 5.13 -8.08
N PHE A 132 -15.42 4.97 -8.48
CA PHE A 132 -15.05 4.09 -9.57
C PHE A 132 -15.27 2.62 -9.19
N SER A 133 -15.92 1.86 -10.06
CA SER A 133 -16.08 0.41 -9.86
C SER A 133 -14.73 -0.29 -9.94
N PRO A 134 -14.43 -1.21 -9.00
CA PRO A 134 -13.24 -2.05 -9.09
C PRO A 134 -13.15 -2.82 -10.42
N LYS A 135 -11.95 -2.85 -11.01
CA LYS A 135 -11.63 -3.59 -12.24
C LYS A 135 -10.23 -4.21 -12.13
N PRO A 136 -9.99 -5.08 -11.15
CA PRO A 136 -8.68 -5.68 -10.94
C PRO A 136 -8.29 -6.57 -12.13
N GLU A 137 -7.01 -6.54 -12.56
CA GLU A 137 -6.54 -7.26 -13.75
C GLU A 137 -5.56 -8.40 -13.43
N ASN A 138 -4.71 -8.25 -12.41
CA ASN A 138 -3.72 -9.25 -12.02
C ASN A 138 -4.10 -9.95 -10.71
N ILE A 139 -3.41 -11.05 -10.39
CA ILE A 139 -3.71 -11.88 -9.23
C ILE A 139 -3.66 -11.10 -7.90
N TYR A 140 -2.70 -10.19 -7.74
CA TYR A 140 -2.61 -9.33 -6.55
C TYR A 140 -3.84 -8.44 -6.41
N GLU A 141 -4.21 -7.74 -7.48
CA GLU A 141 -5.36 -6.83 -7.49
C GLU A 141 -6.67 -7.59 -7.24
N ILE A 142 -6.86 -8.73 -7.92
CA ILE A 142 -8.04 -9.59 -7.78
C ILE A 142 -8.18 -10.09 -6.35
N THR A 143 -7.12 -10.66 -5.78
CA THR A 143 -7.19 -11.26 -4.45
C THR A 143 -7.35 -10.22 -3.34
N LYS A 144 -6.76 -9.01 -3.48
CA LYS A 144 -6.99 -7.89 -2.55
C LYS A 144 -8.43 -7.37 -2.64
N THR A 145 -9.01 -7.32 -3.84
CA THR A 145 -10.41 -6.91 -4.02
C THR A 145 -11.37 -7.93 -3.41
N ILE A 146 -11.16 -9.24 -3.62
CA ILE A 146 -11.94 -10.29 -2.96
C ILE A 146 -11.82 -10.19 -1.43
N SER A 147 -10.63 -9.91 -0.91
CA SER A 147 -10.42 -9.68 0.52
C SER A 147 -11.25 -8.50 1.06
N ASP A 148 -11.34 -7.39 0.32
CA ASP A 148 -12.19 -6.25 0.66
C ASP A 148 -13.68 -6.65 0.71
N GLU A 149 -14.15 -7.43 -0.28
CA GLU A 149 -15.54 -7.92 -0.36
C GLU A 149 -15.89 -8.82 0.84
N LEU A 150 -14.97 -9.69 1.27
CA LEU A 150 -15.19 -10.54 2.47
C LEU A 150 -15.42 -9.70 3.72
N VAL A 151 -14.69 -8.59 3.88
CA VAL A 151 -14.85 -7.66 5.01
C VAL A 151 -16.20 -6.97 4.95
N VAL A 152 -16.59 -6.46 3.78
CA VAL A 152 -17.90 -5.81 3.58
C VAL A 152 -19.04 -6.79 3.87
N ASN A 153 -18.95 -8.02 3.37
CA ASN A 153 -19.97 -9.05 3.57
C ASN A 153 -20.18 -9.40 5.05
N LEU A 154 -19.10 -9.49 5.86
CA LEU A 154 -19.25 -9.72 7.28
C LEU A 154 -19.98 -8.56 7.98
N ALA A 155 -19.69 -7.32 7.60
CA ALA A 155 -20.34 -6.15 8.18
C ALA A 155 -21.86 -6.08 7.87
N GLN A 156 -22.30 -6.69 6.76
CA GLN A 156 -23.72 -6.75 6.41
C GLN A 156 -24.52 -7.71 7.32
N ILE A 157 -23.87 -8.73 7.88
CA ILE A 157 -24.54 -9.79 8.68
C ILE A 157 -24.22 -9.71 10.17
N GLN A 158 -23.20 -8.95 10.58
CA GLN A 158 -22.77 -8.79 11.96
C GLN A 158 -22.77 -7.31 12.38
N PRO A 159 -23.81 -6.80 13.03
CA PRO A 159 -23.94 -5.37 13.38
C PRO A 159 -22.84 -4.83 14.30
N LEU A 160 -22.21 -5.68 15.11
CA LEU A 160 -21.10 -5.31 16.00
C LEU A 160 -19.74 -5.35 15.31
N PHE A 161 -19.69 -5.75 14.05
CA PHE A 161 -18.50 -5.68 13.21
C PHE A 161 -18.59 -4.43 12.33
N THR A 162 -17.62 -3.54 12.49
CA THR A 162 -17.50 -2.36 11.64
C THR A 162 -16.15 -2.37 10.91
N TYR A 163 -16.04 -1.67 9.80
CA TYR A 163 -14.81 -1.67 9.01
C TYR A 163 -14.46 -0.30 8.43
N THR A 164 -13.21 -0.16 8.06
CA THR A 164 -12.70 0.87 7.13
C THR A 164 -11.71 0.20 6.17
N ILE A 165 -11.81 0.50 4.88
CA ILE A 165 -10.88 0.02 3.85
C ILE A 165 -9.97 1.18 3.43
N VAL A 166 -8.65 1.00 3.52
CA VAL A 166 -7.65 1.97 3.07
C VAL A 166 -6.96 1.43 1.83
N ARG A 167 -7.03 2.17 0.72
CA ARG A 167 -6.44 1.83 -0.58
C ARG A 167 -5.28 2.78 -0.90
N PRO A 168 -4.06 2.49 -0.44
CA PRO A 168 -2.90 3.29 -0.80
C PRO A 168 -2.49 3.10 -2.26
N SER A 169 -1.92 4.14 -2.87
CA SER A 169 -1.10 4.06 -4.07
C SER A 169 0.26 3.43 -3.74
N ILE A 170 1.29 3.61 -4.57
CA ILE A 170 2.61 3.05 -4.30
C ILE A 170 3.18 3.68 -3.03
N VAL A 171 3.35 2.85 -2.00
CA VAL A 171 3.87 3.31 -0.70
C VAL A 171 5.39 3.31 -0.73
N ILE A 172 5.97 4.47 -0.38
CA ILE A 172 7.42 4.66 -0.27
C ILE A 172 7.81 5.02 1.16
N GLY A 173 9.05 4.75 1.50
CA GLY A 173 9.62 5.03 2.82
C GLY A 173 10.87 4.19 3.07
N ASP A 174 11.53 4.41 4.21
CA ASP A 174 12.70 3.63 4.62
C ASP A 174 12.34 2.13 4.75
N GLY A 175 13.15 1.27 4.15
CA GLY A 175 12.91 -0.19 4.18
C GLY A 175 11.83 -0.72 3.24
N MET A 176 11.32 0.10 2.32
CA MET A 176 10.33 -0.35 1.34
C MET A 176 10.87 -1.48 0.45
N PRO A 177 10.04 -2.49 0.10
CA PRO A 177 10.46 -3.63 -0.73
C PRO A 177 10.46 -3.32 -2.23
N ASN A 178 10.15 -2.09 -2.66
CA ASN A 178 9.96 -1.72 -4.06
C ASN A 178 11.29 -1.54 -4.81
N SER A 179 11.80 -2.62 -5.40
CA SER A 179 13.03 -2.60 -6.20
C SER A 179 12.95 -1.69 -7.45
N SER A 180 11.75 -1.53 -8.04
CA SER A 180 11.57 -0.71 -9.26
C SER A 180 11.82 0.77 -8.99
N PHE A 181 11.45 1.26 -7.80
CA PHE A 181 11.75 2.62 -7.40
C PHE A 181 13.26 2.85 -7.30
N TYR A 182 13.98 1.97 -6.60
CA TYR A 182 15.44 2.07 -6.49
C TYR A 182 16.15 1.95 -7.84
N GLN A 183 15.67 1.09 -8.75
CA GLN A 183 16.20 1.00 -10.12
C GLN A 183 16.00 2.31 -10.88
N MET A 184 14.85 2.96 -10.72
CA MET A 184 14.60 4.27 -11.33
C MET A 184 15.56 5.33 -10.79
N THR A 185 15.82 5.37 -9.48
CA THR A 185 16.79 6.30 -8.90
C THR A 185 18.21 6.09 -9.45
N GLU A 186 18.62 4.81 -9.61
CA GLU A 186 19.91 4.46 -10.22
C GLU A 186 20.04 4.87 -11.69
N ILE A 187 18.98 4.72 -12.48
CA ILE A 187 18.94 5.15 -13.87
C ILE A 187 19.11 6.68 -13.96
N VAL A 188 18.47 7.43 -13.07
CA VAL A 188 18.65 8.89 -12.96
C VAL A 188 20.08 9.24 -12.55
N ARG A 189 20.63 8.58 -11.52
CA ARG A 189 22.00 8.77 -11.05
C ARG A 189 23.03 8.57 -12.17
N LYS A 190 22.83 7.55 -13.00
CA LYS A 190 23.66 7.23 -14.15
C LYS A 190 23.44 8.17 -15.35
N LYS A 191 22.54 9.16 -15.26
CA LYS A 191 22.15 10.09 -16.33
C LYS A 191 21.55 9.41 -17.57
N LEU A 192 20.97 8.22 -17.38
CA LEU A 192 20.37 7.41 -18.45
C LEU A 192 18.83 7.57 -18.52
N PHE A 193 18.25 8.34 -17.63
CA PHE A 193 16.80 8.54 -17.60
C PHE A 193 16.33 9.45 -18.73
N PHE A 194 15.25 9.08 -19.37
CA PHE A 194 14.50 9.91 -20.32
C PHE A 194 12.99 9.76 -20.06
N TYR A 195 12.23 10.80 -20.39
CA TYR A 195 10.78 10.77 -20.33
C TYR A 195 10.20 10.11 -21.56
N ILE A 196 9.10 9.36 -21.40
CA ILE A 196 8.38 8.70 -22.48
C ILE A 196 7.10 9.49 -22.77
N GLY A 197 7.00 10.10 -23.95
CA GLY A 197 5.83 10.85 -24.40
C GLY A 197 5.66 12.22 -23.73
N SER A 198 5.71 12.34 -22.41
CA SER A 198 5.55 13.60 -21.68
C SER A 198 6.33 13.62 -20.37
N LYS A 199 6.66 14.83 -19.88
CA LYS A 199 7.22 15.06 -18.54
C LYS A 199 6.11 15.20 -17.47
N ASN A 200 4.88 15.46 -17.90
CA ASN A 200 3.76 15.86 -17.04
C ASN A 200 2.84 14.68 -16.68
N PHE A 201 3.34 13.45 -16.74
CA PHE A 201 2.58 12.32 -16.23
C PHE A 201 2.54 12.34 -14.71
N THR A 202 1.49 11.76 -14.17
CA THR A 202 1.30 11.67 -12.72
C THR A 202 2.10 10.50 -12.15
N ALA A 203 2.88 10.79 -11.12
CA ALA A 203 3.52 9.79 -10.28
C ALA A 203 2.67 9.57 -9.03
N THR A 204 2.13 8.36 -8.88
CA THR A 204 1.14 8.02 -7.85
C THR A 204 1.84 7.35 -6.67
N TYR A 205 2.25 8.13 -5.70
CA TYR A 205 2.98 7.69 -4.51
C TYR A 205 2.35 8.23 -3.23
N VAL A 206 2.64 7.56 -2.12
CA VAL A 206 2.33 8.06 -0.78
C VAL A 206 3.42 7.63 0.20
N HIS A 207 3.74 8.46 1.19
CA HIS A 207 4.71 8.10 2.22
C HIS A 207 4.10 7.14 3.24
N VAL A 208 4.89 6.19 3.73
CA VAL A 208 4.43 5.17 4.68
C VAL A 208 3.88 5.76 5.98
N GLU A 209 4.47 6.86 6.47
CA GLU A 209 3.99 7.52 7.69
C GLU A 209 2.62 8.17 7.50
N ASP A 210 2.31 8.75 6.32
CA ASP A 210 0.97 9.25 6.02
C ASP A 210 -0.06 8.10 5.96
N VAL A 211 0.32 6.94 5.41
CA VAL A 211 -0.53 5.74 5.43
C VAL A 211 -0.80 5.29 6.87
N VAL A 212 0.23 5.23 7.71
CA VAL A 212 0.10 4.82 9.13
C VAL A 212 -0.76 5.81 9.91
N ARG A 213 -0.56 7.12 9.72
CA ARG A 213 -1.42 8.16 10.34
C ARG A 213 -2.88 7.99 9.96
N LEU A 214 -3.16 7.69 8.68
CA LEU A 214 -4.53 7.41 8.24
C LEU A 214 -5.09 6.16 8.88
N LEU A 215 -4.34 5.04 8.88
CA LEU A 215 -4.80 3.79 9.52
C LEU A 215 -5.20 4.02 10.97
N VAL A 216 -4.39 4.77 11.73
CA VAL A 216 -4.67 5.11 13.13
C VAL A 216 -5.88 6.05 13.25
N LEU A 217 -6.00 7.03 12.37
CA LEU A 217 -7.17 7.93 12.34
C LEU A 217 -8.46 7.17 12.05
N CYS A 218 -8.43 6.21 11.12
CA CYS A 218 -9.57 5.35 10.79
C CYS A 218 -10.07 4.55 12.00
N SER A 219 -9.18 4.06 12.85
CA SER A 219 -9.58 3.29 14.04
C SER A 219 -10.19 4.15 15.16
N LYS A 220 -9.99 5.46 15.13
CA LYS A 220 -10.44 6.39 16.17
C LYS A 220 -11.66 7.23 15.76
N SER A 221 -11.95 7.31 14.46
CA SER A 221 -13.01 8.17 13.92
C SER A 221 -14.26 7.39 13.55
N THR A 222 -15.40 7.76 14.13
CA THR A 222 -16.69 7.20 13.73
C THR A 222 -17.06 7.55 12.29
N ARG A 223 -16.51 8.66 11.74
CA ARG A 223 -16.71 9.07 10.33
C ARG A 223 -16.04 8.11 9.34
N ALA A 224 -15.12 7.26 9.80
CA ALA A 224 -14.44 6.27 8.98
C ALA A 224 -15.22 4.96 8.85
N ILE A 225 -16.20 4.73 9.70
CA ILE A 225 -16.96 3.47 9.72
C ILE A 225 -17.70 3.27 8.40
N GLY A 226 -17.51 2.10 7.80
CA GLY A 226 -18.14 1.71 6.52
C GLY A 226 -17.54 2.40 5.29
N GLN A 227 -16.46 3.17 5.45
CA GLN A 227 -15.85 3.93 4.37
C GLN A 227 -14.70 3.17 3.70
N THR A 228 -14.51 3.48 2.43
CA THR A 228 -13.28 3.17 1.69
C THR A 228 -12.57 4.49 1.40
N PHE A 229 -11.25 4.54 1.63
CA PHE A 229 -10.46 5.73 1.35
C PHE A 229 -9.28 5.41 0.43
N ILE A 230 -9.17 6.18 -0.64
CA ILE A 230 -7.93 6.25 -1.42
C ILE A 230 -6.95 7.18 -0.71
N ILE A 231 -5.72 6.73 -0.54
CA ILE A 231 -4.63 7.58 -0.05
C ILE A 231 -3.49 7.60 -1.07
N SER A 232 -3.32 8.75 -1.72
CA SER A 232 -2.26 9.02 -2.69
C SER A 232 -1.87 10.49 -2.60
N ASN A 233 -0.58 10.77 -2.54
CA ASN A 233 -0.03 12.12 -2.57
C ASN A 233 0.67 12.33 -3.91
N ASP A 234 -0.13 12.38 -4.95
CA ASP A 234 0.31 12.42 -6.34
C ASP A 234 1.15 13.67 -6.65
N CYS A 235 2.19 13.49 -7.45
CA CYS A 235 3.02 14.58 -7.95
C CYS A 235 3.29 14.43 -9.43
N LEU A 236 3.87 15.47 -10.07
CA LEU A 236 4.33 15.33 -11.45
C LEU A 236 5.58 14.46 -11.52
N MET A 237 5.67 13.61 -12.54
CA MET A 237 6.86 12.81 -12.80
C MET A 237 8.11 13.68 -12.96
N SER A 238 7.97 14.88 -13.54
CA SER A 238 9.06 15.86 -13.66
C SER A 238 9.60 16.30 -12.30
N ASP A 239 8.74 16.47 -11.29
CA ASP A 239 9.14 16.92 -9.97
C ASP A 239 9.82 15.80 -9.21
N LEU A 240 9.25 14.59 -9.26
CA LEU A 240 9.86 13.38 -8.71
C LEU A 240 11.28 13.16 -9.26
N ILE A 241 11.44 13.16 -10.57
CA ILE A 241 12.74 12.94 -11.23
C ILE A 241 13.72 14.09 -10.94
N SER A 242 13.22 15.33 -10.82
CA SER A 242 14.03 16.48 -10.44
C SER A 242 14.60 16.34 -9.03
N SER A 243 13.78 15.88 -8.05
CA SER A 243 14.22 15.63 -6.68
C SER A 243 15.22 14.48 -6.59
N ILE A 244 15.02 13.40 -7.38
CA ILE A 244 16.00 12.30 -7.48
C ILE A 244 17.33 12.82 -8.05
N ALA A 245 17.30 13.58 -9.13
CA ALA A 245 18.50 14.13 -9.76
C ALA A 245 19.26 15.07 -8.81
N LYS A 246 18.54 15.92 -8.07
CA LYS A 246 19.10 16.82 -7.06
C LYS A 246 19.78 16.05 -5.93
N ALA A 247 19.11 15.01 -5.41
CA ALA A 247 19.66 14.18 -4.34
C ALA A 247 20.95 13.46 -4.73
N HIS A 248 21.09 13.07 -5.99
CA HIS A 248 22.31 12.46 -6.54
C HIS A 248 23.35 13.47 -7.04
N GLY A 249 23.09 14.78 -6.99
CA GLY A 249 24.00 15.80 -7.50
C GLY A 249 24.20 15.74 -9.03
N VAL A 250 23.20 15.24 -9.76
CA VAL A 250 23.26 15.13 -11.24
C VAL A 250 22.32 16.13 -11.91
N SER A 251 22.61 16.45 -13.18
CA SER A 251 21.76 17.34 -13.97
C SER A 251 20.39 16.72 -14.20
N ARG A 252 19.33 17.56 -14.18
CA ARG A 252 17.94 17.12 -14.43
C ARG A 252 17.82 16.56 -15.84
N PRO A 253 17.23 15.36 -16.02
CA PRO A 253 16.95 14.80 -17.33
C PRO A 253 16.02 15.73 -18.14
N LYS A 254 16.35 15.92 -19.43
CA LYS A 254 15.58 16.79 -20.34
C LYS A 254 14.99 16.06 -21.54
N LEU A 255 15.57 14.91 -21.89
CA LEU A 255 15.20 14.13 -23.06
C LEU A 255 13.78 13.58 -22.93
N VAL A 256 12.97 13.81 -23.95
CA VAL A 256 11.64 13.21 -24.10
C VAL A 256 11.66 12.39 -25.39
N VAL A 257 11.37 11.10 -25.28
CA VAL A 257 11.27 10.18 -26.41
C VAL A 257 9.79 9.91 -26.70
N PRO A 258 9.33 10.03 -27.96
CA PRO A 258 7.95 9.71 -28.31
C PRO A 258 7.55 8.27 -27.88
N GLU A 259 6.37 8.15 -27.29
CA GLU A 259 5.88 6.88 -26.71
C GLU A 259 5.85 5.74 -27.74
N PHE A 260 5.42 6.04 -28.97
CA PHE A 260 5.33 5.02 -30.03
C PHE A 260 6.69 4.42 -30.40
N LEU A 261 7.77 5.20 -30.33
CA LEU A 261 9.13 4.71 -30.59
C LEU A 261 9.57 3.74 -29.47
N VAL A 262 9.34 4.11 -28.22
CA VAL A 262 9.70 3.24 -27.08
C VAL A 262 8.90 1.94 -27.11
N ARG A 263 7.59 2.02 -27.39
CA ARG A 263 6.74 0.83 -27.52
C ARG A 263 7.16 -0.05 -28.71
N GLY A 264 7.56 0.56 -29.81
CA GLY A 264 8.10 -0.17 -30.97
C GLY A 264 9.37 -0.94 -30.62
N ILE A 265 10.32 -0.30 -29.96
CA ILE A 265 11.58 -0.94 -29.51
C ILE A 265 11.28 -2.10 -28.55
N VAL A 266 10.45 -1.88 -27.52
CA VAL A 266 10.12 -2.92 -26.52
C VAL A 266 9.43 -4.14 -27.14
N LYS A 267 8.65 -3.97 -28.22
CA LYS A 267 8.00 -5.08 -28.94
C LYS A 267 8.97 -5.92 -29.79
N ILE A 268 10.01 -5.28 -30.33
CA ILE A 268 10.96 -5.94 -31.25
C ILE A 268 12.12 -6.57 -30.48
N LEU A 269 12.47 -6.04 -29.31
CA LEU A 269 13.57 -6.57 -28.49
C LEU A 269 13.25 -7.96 -27.96
N PRO A 270 14.10 -8.96 -28.25
CA PRO A 270 13.93 -10.31 -27.70
C PRO A 270 14.00 -10.30 -26.15
N SER A 271 13.22 -11.16 -25.53
CA SER A 271 13.10 -11.25 -24.04
C SER A 271 14.42 -11.59 -23.33
N PHE A 272 15.42 -12.11 -24.03
CA PHE A 272 16.75 -12.44 -23.45
C PHE A 272 17.73 -11.27 -23.43
N ILE A 273 17.40 -10.11 -24.05
CA ILE A 273 18.21 -8.91 -23.93
C ILE A 273 17.80 -8.19 -22.64
N PRO A 274 18.71 -7.94 -21.68
CA PRO A 274 18.39 -7.23 -20.44
C PRO A 274 18.16 -5.74 -20.71
N PHE A 275 17.01 -5.43 -21.33
CA PHE A 275 16.59 -4.05 -21.55
C PHE A 275 15.82 -3.56 -20.31
N PRO A 276 16.13 -2.40 -19.74
CA PRO A 276 15.55 -1.94 -18.49
C PRO A 276 14.06 -1.59 -18.59
N LEU A 277 13.51 -1.47 -19.81
CA LEU A 277 12.11 -1.15 -20.05
C LEU A 277 11.35 -2.38 -20.54
N THR A 278 10.37 -2.81 -19.77
CA THR A 278 9.34 -3.78 -20.16
C THR A 278 8.06 -3.03 -20.57
N SER A 279 7.14 -3.69 -21.29
CA SER A 279 5.84 -3.10 -21.64
C SER A 279 5.11 -2.59 -20.38
N GLN A 280 5.13 -3.35 -19.28
CA GLN A 280 4.54 -2.95 -18.01
C GLN A 280 5.18 -1.70 -17.42
N ARG A 281 6.50 -1.55 -17.52
CA ARG A 281 7.21 -0.34 -17.06
C ARG A 281 6.90 0.87 -17.93
N VAL A 282 6.78 0.68 -19.24
CA VAL A 282 6.32 1.76 -20.15
C VAL A 282 4.91 2.19 -19.77
N ASP A 283 3.99 1.25 -19.53
CA ASP A 283 2.63 1.56 -19.10
C ASP A 283 2.61 2.32 -17.76
N ALA A 284 3.43 1.93 -16.80
CA ALA A 284 3.55 2.63 -15.51
C ALA A 284 4.10 4.06 -15.67
N LEU A 285 5.11 4.26 -16.54
CA LEU A 285 5.75 5.56 -16.76
C LEU A 285 4.94 6.50 -17.67
N THR A 286 3.96 5.99 -18.42
CA THR A 286 3.07 6.75 -19.30
C THR A 286 1.64 6.83 -18.79
N ARG A 287 1.40 6.38 -17.55
CA ARG A 287 0.07 6.37 -16.93
C ARG A 287 -0.51 7.78 -16.86
N ARG A 288 -1.72 7.94 -17.39
CA ARG A 288 -2.47 9.20 -17.37
C ARG A 288 -3.62 9.16 -16.33
N ALA A 289 -3.47 8.38 -15.29
CA ALA A 289 -4.42 8.31 -14.19
C ALA A 289 -3.71 8.72 -12.90
N GLY A 290 -4.35 9.61 -12.15
CA GLY A 290 -3.99 9.95 -10.78
C GLY A 290 -5.08 9.45 -9.83
N TYR A 291 -4.82 9.51 -8.56
CA TYR A 291 -5.77 9.13 -7.52
C TYR A 291 -6.21 10.35 -6.73
N ASN A 292 -7.53 10.46 -6.51
CA ASN A 292 -8.12 11.59 -5.81
C ASN A 292 -8.35 11.23 -4.34
N SER A 293 -7.65 11.89 -3.43
CA SER A 293 -7.81 11.71 -1.97
C SER A 293 -8.74 12.75 -1.33
N VAL A 294 -9.54 13.48 -2.10
CA VAL A 294 -10.42 14.55 -1.59
C VAL A 294 -11.49 13.99 -0.66
N HIS A 295 -12.02 12.79 -0.92
CA HIS A 295 -12.98 12.13 -0.02
C HIS A 295 -12.35 11.91 1.36
N LEU A 296 -11.16 11.34 1.42
CA LEU A 296 -10.38 11.18 2.65
C LEU A 296 -10.18 12.53 3.39
N GLN A 297 -9.69 13.55 2.68
CA GLN A 297 -9.39 14.85 3.25
C GLN A 297 -10.62 15.52 3.85
N ARG A 298 -11.76 15.48 3.15
CA ARG A 298 -13.02 16.08 3.61
C ARG A 298 -13.66 15.30 4.76
N THR A 299 -13.64 13.97 4.70
CA THR A 299 -14.32 13.14 5.70
C THR A 299 -13.57 13.10 7.01
N LEU A 300 -12.23 13.07 6.98
CA LEU A 300 -11.39 12.89 8.17
C LEU A 300 -10.53 14.11 8.51
N ASP A 301 -10.67 15.22 7.80
CA ASP A 301 -9.82 16.43 7.94
C ASP A 301 -8.33 16.08 7.80
N PHE A 302 -8.03 15.06 6.97
CA PHE A 302 -6.68 14.53 6.82
C PHE A 302 -5.81 15.47 5.97
N GLN A 303 -4.58 15.69 6.42
CA GLN A 303 -3.59 16.45 5.68
C GLN A 303 -2.32 15.60 5.49
N PHE A 304 -1.77 15.62 4.28
CA PHE A 304 -0.48 15.01 4.01
C PHE A 304 0.64 15.83 4.64
N GLU A 305 1.53 15.16 5.36
CA GLU A 305 2.70 15.79 5.99
C GLU A 305 3.99 15.52 5.22
N HIS A 306 3.92 14.61 4.26
CA HIS A 306 5.09 14.10 3.56
C HIS A 306 4.97 14.30 2.04
N PRO A 307 5.28 15.50 1.51
CA PRO A 307 5.34 15.75 0.06
C PRO A 307 6.35 14.82 -0.60
N ILE A 308 5.92 14.08 -1.62
CA ILE A 308 6.72 13.01 -2.24
C ILE A 308 8.07 13.49 -2.78
N PRO A 309 8.18 14.63 -3.50
CA PRO A 309 9.48 15.13 -3.96
C PRO A 309 10.48 15.36 -2.82
N ASP A 310 10.05 15.91 -1.68
CA ASP A 310 10.91 16.22 -0.53
C ASP A 310 11.35 14.96 0.21
N ILE A 311 10.43 13.99 0.36
CA ILE A 311 10.73 12.71 0.98
C ILE A 311 11.74 11.92 0.18
N VAL A 312 11.56 11.86 -1.13
CA VAL A 312 12.47 11.13 -2.03
C VAL A 312 13.87 11.71 -1.97
N GLU A 313 13.99 13.03 -1.94
CA GLU A 313 15.29 13.70 -1.77
C GLU A 313 15.96 13.27 -0.45
N ARG A 314 15.24 13.30 0.67
CA ARG A 314 15.75 12.90 2.00
C ARG A 314 16.14 11.42 2.07
N MET A 315 15.32 10.51 1.52
CA MET A 315 15.58 9.07 1.50
C MET A 315 16.89 8.74 0.74
N ILE A 316 17.10 9.38 -0.40
CA ILE A 316 18.30 9.16 -1.22
C ILE A 316 19.54 9.69 -0.50
N PHE A 317 19.49 10.90 0.08
CA PHE A 317 20.61 11.45 0.86
C PHE A 317 21.01 10.57 2.03
N LYS A 318 20.05 9.98 2.74
CA LYS A 318 20.30 9.08 3.87
C LYS A 318 21.02 7.80 3.41
N ASN A 319 20.58 7.21 2.31
CA ASN A 319 21.21 6.02 1.73
C ASN A 319 22.61 6.28 1.19
N VAL A 320 22.89 7.43 0.59
CA VAL A 320 24.23 7.81 0.11
C VAL A 320 25.22 7.96 1.27
N LYS A 321 24.79 8.56 2.39
CA LYS A 321 25.65 8.71 3.59
C LYS A 321 25.91 7.41 4.35
N SER A 322 25.10 6.37 4.17
CA SER A 322 25.32 5.06 4.81
C SER A 322 26.28 4.15 4.06
N ILE A 323 26.69 4.54 2.83
CA ILE A 323 27.59 3.78 1.95
C ILE A 323 28.98 4.45 1.86
N SER A 324 29.10 5.71 2.29
CA SER A 324 30.36 6.47 2.40
C SER A 324 30.96 6.31 3.81
#